data_b87335f22b840e4c6e0760e512f5746b
#
_entry.id   b87335f22b840e4c6e0760e512f5746b
#
_cell.length_a   1.000
_cell.length_b   1.000
_cell.length_c   1.000
_cell.angle_alpha   90.00
_cell.angle_beta   90.00
_cell.angle_gamma   90.00
#
_symmetry.space_group_name_H-M   'P 1'
#
loop_
_entity.id
_entity.type
_entity.pdbx_description
1 polymer ?
#
loop_
_entity_poly.entity_id
_entity_poly.type
_entity_poly.pdbx_seq_one_letter_code
_entity_poly.pdbx_strand_id
1 'polypeptide(L)'
;MIHNCPSCSHWLPDGTLACPDCQTLTYGVHLSEIARSAQELEQEQKWVEARERWRSALAWLPEETPQAASVRQHIAQIDARLKAAEDQKAKWTKRLGPFAPIALFLLKIKSLLFLLFKLKFLLSLVAFFGIYWVLFGWKFAAGFLACLFVHEMGHYVAVRRRGLKAELPVFLPMMGAYVRWYGQGVSLEDLASISLAGPLYGLFAAFACYGFFVSTHAPIFVVLVYVGAWINFINLFPLLGFDGAQATYALSRLQRGLIALTCGVLFALSITNGDLFGASTLWIFLIVGLGMAWRAFGPEPEKPSTKTFLYFQALVLILGVIVYRTQFAGMAPPVR
;
A
#
# COMPACT_ATOMS: atom_id res chain seq x y z
N MET A 1 40.43 -6.34 23.73
CA MET A 1 40.86 -5.44 24.83
C MET A 1 41.81 -4.40 24.23
N ILE A 2 41.72 -3.16 24.68
CA ILE A 2 42.58 -2.06 24.15
C ILE A 2 43.78 -1.98 25.06
N HIS A 3 44.95 -2.35 24.55
CA HIS A 3 46.23 -2.35 25.31
C HIS A 3 47.06 -1.10 25.08
N ASN A 4 46.72 -0.25 24.11
CA ASN A 4 47.40 1.01 23.83
C ASN A 4 46.42 2.15 23.73
N CYS A 5 46.75 3.30 24.29
CA CYS A 5 45.94 4.49 24.23
C CYS A 5 45.70 4.93 22.77
N PRO A 6 44.47 5.16 22.33
CA PRO A 6 44.19 5.56 20.94
C PRO A 6 44.68 6.96 20.58
N SER A 7 45.05 7.78 21.59
CA SER A 7 45.53 9.16 21.40
C SER A 7 47.07 9.29 21.51
N CYS A 8 47.68 8.70 22.54
CA CYS A 8 49.12 8.86 22.80
C CYS A 8 49.95 7.57 22.73
N SER A 9 49.32 6.42 22.38
CA SER A 9 49.91 5.10 22.27
C SER A 9 50.57 4.54 23.55
N HIS A 10 50.35 5.18 24.70
CA HIS A 10 50.79 4.68 26.02
C HIS A 10 50.19 3.30 26.29
N TRP A 11 50.98 2.38 26.87
CA TRP A 11 50.47 1.06 27.21
C TRP A 11 49.50 1.13 28.38
N LEU A 12 48.38 0.46 28.25
CA LEU A 12 47.27 0.49 29.23
C LEU A 12 47.03 -0.91 29.80
N PRO A 13 46.99 -1.07 31.14
CA PRO A 13 46.47 -2.29 31.76
C PRO A 13 45.06 -2.60 31.36
N ASP A 14 44.70 -3.90 31.44
CA ASP A 14 43.33 -4.34 31.14
C ASP A 14 42.30 -3.65 32.02
N GLY A 15 41.21 -3.18 31.39
CA GLY A 15 40.11 -2.48 32.09
C GLY A 15 40.34 -0.99 32.35
N THR A 16 41.45 -0.40 31.87
CA THR A 16 41.72 1.04 32.03
C THR A 16 40.68 1.86 31.25
N LEU A 17 39.90 2.69 31.95
CA LEU A 17 38.85 3.51 31.38
C LEU A 17 39.31 4.86 30.81
N ALA A 18 40.42 5.39 31.35
CA ALA A 18 41.08 6.61 30.86
C ALA A 18 42.60 6.47 30.92
N CYS A 19 43.27 7.03 29.93
CA CYS A 19 44.75 7.02 29.88
C CYS A 19 45.31 7.89 31.03
N PRO A 20 46.29 7.38 31.82
CA PRO A 20 46.91 8.14 32.90
C PRO A 20 47.72 9.34 32.38
N ASP A 21 48.31 9.26 31.18
CA ASP A 21 49.17 10.31 30.61
C ASP A 21 48.34 11.45 29.94
N CYS A 22 47.44 11.11 29.04
CA CYS A 22 46.70 12.12 28.25
C CYS A 22 45.22 12.28 28.62
N GLN A 23 44.74 11.52 29.62
CA GLN A 23 43.37 11.52 30.11
C GLN A 23 42.28 11.20 29.05
N THR A 24 42.64 10.74 27.88
CA THR A 24 41.72 10.32 26.85
C THR A 24 40.94 9.08 27.30
N LEU A 25 39.62 9.09 27.12
CA LEU A 25 38.76 7.93 27.41
C LEU A 25 39.04 6.79 26.45
N THR A 26 39.40 5.62 27.01
CA THR A 26 39.79 4.44 26.25
C THR A 26 38.68 3.89 25.37
N TYR A 27 37.46 3.97 25.86
CA TYR A 27 36.22 3.47 25.16
C TYR A 27 35.38 4.59 24.53
N GLY A 28 36.00 5.68 24.07
CA GLY A 28 35.31 6.87 23.56
C GLY A 28 34.34 6.58 22.40
N VAL A 29 34.73 5.67 21.47
CA VAL A 29 33.86 5.26 20.36
C VAL A 29 32.62 4.53 20.87
N HIS A 30 32.79 3.56 21.76
CA HIS A 30 31.67 2.83 22.36
C HIS A 30 30.72 3.73 23.15
N LEU A 31 31.26 4.69 23.90
CA LEU A 31 30.51 5.68 24.64
C LEU A 31 29.69 6.59 23.69
N SER A 32 30.24 6.95 22.54
CA SER A 32 29.52 7.76 21.53
C SER A 32 28.36 6.99 20.91
N GLU A 33 28.49 5.68 20.71
CA GLU A 33 27.40 4.80 20.23
C GLU A 33 26.29 4.67 21.27
N ILE A 34 26.65 4.48 22.54
CA ILE A 34 25.67 4.45 23.64
C ILE A 34 24.91 5.77 23.72
N ALA A 35 25.62 6.91 23.67
CA ALA A 35 25.01 8.25 23.75
C ALA A 35 24.05 8.48 22.56
N ARG A 36 24.47 8.14 21.33
CA ARG A 36 23.63 8.26 20.15
C ARG A 36 22.35 7.42 20.28
N SER A 37 22.50 6.14 20.65
CA SER A 37 21.34 5.25 20.84
C SER A 37 20.41 5.73 21.94
N ALA A 38 20.92 6.28 23.03
CA ALA A 38 20.11 6.86 24.10
C ALA A 38 19.34 8.11 23.63
N GLN A 39 20.00 9.00 22.87
CA GLN A 39 19.36 10.19 22.27
C GLN A 39 18.26 9.83 21.27
N GLU A 40 18.45 8.79 20.43
CA GLU A 40 17.42 8.28 19.53
C GLU A 40 16.18 7.82 20.31
N LEU A 41 16.37 7.09 21.43
CA LEU A 41 15.29 6.68 22.31
C LEU A 41 14.56 7.87 22.97
N GLU A 42 15.29 8.94 23.32
CA GLU A 42 14.68 10.18 23.83
C GLU A 42 13.83 10.88 22.76
N GLN A 43 14.30 10.93 21.51
CA GLN A 43 13.53 11.49 20.40
C GLN A 43 12.24 10.68 20.14
N GLU A 44 12.30 9.37 20.33
CA GLU A 44 11.14 8.47 20.27
C GLU A 44 10.25 8.54 21.53
N GLN A 45 10.61 9.38 22.52
CA GLN A 45 9.93 9.53 23.83
C GLN A 45 9.91 8.23 24.67
N LYS A 46 10.85 7.32 24.43
CA LYS A 46 11.05 6.09 25.20
C LYS A 46 11.96 6.32 26.41
N TRP A 47 11.50 7.16 27.33
CA TRP A 47 12.31 7.68 28.44
C TRP A 47 12.86 6.61 29.37
N VAL A 48 12.13 5.51 29.59
CA VAL A 48 12.58 4.41 30.45
C VAL A 48 13.77 3.68 29.80
N GLU A 49 13.67 3.36 28.52
CA GLU A 49 14.73 2.69 27.75
C GLU A 49 15.94 3.61 27.58
N ALA A 50 15.73 4.89 27.30
CA ALA A 50 16.79 5.89 27.22
C ALA A 50 17.58 6.00 28.55
N ARG A 51 16.89 6.02 29.68
CA ARG A 51 17.50 6.04 31.02
C ARG A 51 18.41 4.83 31.23
N GLU A 52 17.93 3.64 30.93
CA GLU A 52 18.72 2.41 31.08
C GLU A 52 19.93 2.43 30.13
N ARG A 53 19.79 2.97 28.93
CA ARG A 53 20.87 3.12 27.99
C ARG A 53 21.93 4.10 28.51
N TRP A 54 21.54 5.25 29.06
CA TRP A 54 22.45 6.17 29.71
C TRP A 54 23.14 5.55 30.94
N ARG A 55 22.44 4.75 31.74
CA ARG A 55 23.06 4.04 32.88
C ARG A 55 24.15 3.09 32.43
N SER A 56 23.97 2.40 31.30
CA SER A 56 24.99 1.51 30.79
C SER A 56 26.30 2.23 30.40
N ALA A 57 26.27 3.53 30.10
CA ALA A 57 27.45 4.31 29.82
C ALA A 57 28.34 4.52 31.05
N LEU A 58 27.78 4.54 32.27
CA LEU A 58 28.54 4.79 33.51
C LEU A 58 29.55 3.68 33.79
N ALA A 59 29.31 2.45 33.36
CA ALA A 59 30.25 1.34 33.51
C ALA A 59 31.57 1.54 32.72
N TRP A 60 31.56 2.43 31.72
CA TRP A 60 32.67 2.71 30.82
C TRP A 60 33.33 4.07 31.09
N LEU A 61 32.94 4.75 32.16
CA LEU A 61 33.45 6.06 32.56
C LEU A 61 34.10 5.96 33.94
N PRO A 62 35.29 6.57 34.16
CA PRO A 62 35.80 6.72 35.51
C PRO A 62 34.86 7.57 36.37
N GLU A 63 34.69 7.19 37.63
CA GLU A 63 33.66 7.76 38.51
C GLU A 63 33.80 9.26 38.76
N GLU A 64 35.00 9.78 38.80
CA GLU A 64 35.29 11.18 39.13
C GLU A 64 35.44 12.08 37.89
N THR A 65 35.09 11.61 36.72
CA THR A 65 35.21 12.39 35.49
C THR A 65 34.05 13.36 35.31
N PRO A 66 34.26 14.56 34.69
CA PRO A 66 33.17 15.48 34.31
C PRO A 66 32.13 14.82 33.43
N GLN A 67 32.52 13.87 32.57
CA GLN A 67 31.64 13.12 31.70
C GLN A 67 30.69 12.21 32.49
N ALA A 68 31.19 11.49 33.52
CA ALA A 68 30.35 10.67 34.38
C ALA A 68 29.39 11.54 35.20
N ALA A 69 29.80 12.71 35.66
CA ALA A 69 28.94 13.66 36.34
C ALA A 69 27.82 14.18 35.40
N SER A 70 28.17 14.50 34.14
CA SER A 70 27.19 14.94 33.13
C SER A 70 26.16 13.84 32.81
N VAL A 71 26.57 12.60 32.66
CA VAL A 71 25.65 11.48 32.43
C VAL A 71 24.75 11.24 33.63
N ARG A 72 25.27 11.30 34.87
CA ARG A 72 24.45 11.19 36.10
C ARG A 72 23.42 12.30 36.18
N GLN A 73 23.81 13.55 35.85
CA GLN A 73 22.90 14.71 35.85
C GLN A 73 21.80 14.50 34.79
N HIS A 74 22.14 13.99 33.61
CA HIS A 74 21.18 13.72 32.55
C HIS A 74 20.17 12.62 32.95
N ILE A 75 20.66 11.52 33.55
CA ILE A 75 19.80 10.47 34.12
C ILE A 75 18.84 11.04 35.17
N ALA A 76 19.33 11.91 36.07
CA ALA A 76 18.49 12.57 37.08
C ALA A 76 17.39 13.44 36.43
N GLN A 77 17.69 14.11 35.32
CA GLN A 77 16.68 14.88 34.58
C GLN A 77 15.60 13.95 33.96
N ILE A 78 16.01 12.83 33.43
CA ILE A 78 15.04 11.83 32.90
C ILE A 78 14.19 11.26 34.05
N ASP A 79 14.77 10.91 35.17
CA ASP A 79 14.07 10.42 36.36
C ASP A 79 13.07 11.46 36.88
N ALA A 80 13.45 12.77 36.93
CA ALA A 80 12.55 13.84 37.29
C ALA A 80 11.37 13.98 36.32
N ARG A 81 11.60 13.82 35.01
CA ARG A 81 10.52 13.84 34.01
C ARG A 81 9.56 12.65 34.17
N LEU A 82 10.10 11.45 34.38
CA LEU A 82 9.29 10.26 34.62
C LEU A 82 8.42 10.40 35.86
N LYS A 83 9.01 10.90 36.98
CA LYS A 83 8.29 11.17 38.21
C LYS A 83 7.22 12.25 38.05
N ALA A 84 7.53 13.35 37.35
CA ALA A 84 6.55 14.40 37.06
C ALA A 84 5.37 13.87 36.22
N ALA A 85 5.63 12.98 35.26
CA ALA A 85 4.58 12.33 34.45
C ALA A 85 3.69 11.39 35.30
N GLU A 86 4.30 10.64 36.25
CA GLU A 86 3.57 9.80 37.20
C GLU A 86 2.71 10.64 38.17
N ASP A 87 3.27 11.71 38.73
CA ASP A 87 2.57 12.63 39.61
C ASP A 87 1.40 13.33 38.88
N GLN A 88 1.63 13.72 37.63
CA GLN A 88 0.58 14.33 36.81
C GLN A 88 -0.54 13.32 36.54
N LYS A 89 -0.20 12.07 36.20
CA LYS A 89 -1.16 10.97 36.01
C LYS A 89 -1.96 10.71 37.30
N ALA A 90 -1.29 10.69 38.47
CA ALA A 90 -1.93 10.51 39.77
C ALA A 90 -2.87 11.68 40.12
N LYS A 91 -2.46 12.95 39.83
CA LYS A 91 -3.31 14.14 39.99
C LYS A 91 -4.54 14.10 39.09
N TRP A 92 -4.38 13.69 37.82
CA TRP A 92 -5.50 13.53 36.90
C TRP A 92 -6.47 12.45 37.36
N THR A 93 -5.95 11.29 37.82
CA THR A 93 -6.77 10.19 38.36
C THR A 93 -7.58 10.63 39.60
N LYS A 94 -6.97 11.43 40.49
CA LYS A 94 -7.67 12.01 41.68
C LYS A 94 -8.72 13.05 41.27
N ARG A 95 -8.44 13.92 40.28
CA ARG A 95 -9.38 14.97 39.81
C ARG A 95 -10.58 14.42 39.08
N LEU A 96 -10.42 13.32 38.34
CA LEU A 96 -11.50 12.69 37.56
C LEU A 96 -12.48 11.92 38.46
N GLY A 97 -12.13 11.57 39.71
CA GLY A 97 -13.03 10.91 40.65
C GLY A 97 -13.80 9.74 40.02
N PRO A 98 -15.14 9.72 40.14
CA PRO A 98 -15.96 8.67 39.53
C PRO A 98 -15.92 8.61 37.98
N PHE A 99 -15.43 9.66 37.32
CA PHE A 99 -15.28 9.70 35.85
C PHE A 99 -13.92 9.17 35.38
N ALA A 100 -12.98 8.84 36.27
CA ALA A 100 -11.68 8.29 35.90
C ALA A 100 -11.80 6.98 35.07
N PRO A 101 -12.70 6.04 35.35
CA PRO A 101 -12.92 4.86 34.51
C PRO A 101 -13.42 5.21 33.11
N ILE A 102 -14.28 6.22 33.00
CA ILE A 102 -14.82 6.70 31.73
C ILE A 102 -13.71 7.37 30.90
N ALA A 103 -12.88 8.20 31.51
CA ALA A 103 -11.75 8.84 30.83
C ALA A 103 -10.70 7.81 30.37
N LEU A 104 -10.40 6.79 31.17
CA LEU A 104 -9.53 5.67 30.80
C LEU A 104 -10.16 4.81 29.70
N PHE A 105 -11.48 4.61 29.73
CA PHE A 105 -12.21 3.91 28.69
C PHE A 105 -12.18 4.70 27.37
N LEU A 106 -12.36 6.03 27.41
CA LEU A 106 -12.26 6.91 26.23
C LEU A 106 -10.83 6.95 25.65
N LEU A 107 -9.79 6.89 26.50
CA LEU A 107 -8.40 6.77 26.03
C LEU A 107 -8.14 5.41 25.37
N LYS A 108 -8.71 4.32 25.91
CA LYS A 108 -8.67 2.99 25.28
C LYS A 108 -9.48 2.96 23.98
N ILE A 109 -10.63 3.64 23.93
CA ILE A 109 -11.40 3.83 22.68
C ILE A 109 -10.58 4.58 21.65
N LYS A 110 -9.83 5.63 22.01
CA LYS A 110 -8.94 6.32 21.06
C LYS A 110 -7.90 5.39 20.48
N SER A 111 -7.29 4.52 21.28
CA SER A 111 -6.36 3.49 20.80
C SER A 111 -7.06 2.42 19.97
N LEU A 112 -8.28 2.04 20.34
CA LEU A 112 -9.11 1.11 19.59
C LEU A 112 -9.57 1.73 18.26
N LEU A 113 -9.99 3.00 18.25
CA LEU A 113 -10.31 3.74 17.03
C LEU A 113 -9.09 3.87 16.12
N PHE A 114 -7.90 4.14 16.67
CA PHE A 114 -6.67 4.16 15.89
C PHE A 114 -6.35 2.78 15.29
N LEU A 115 -6.59 1.70 16.04
CA LEU A 115 -6.51 0.32 15.54
C LEU A 115 -7.57 0.06 14.47
N LEU A 116 -8.81 0.52 14.66
CA LEU A 116 -9.89 0.42 13.67
C LEU A 116 -9.58 1.22 12.40
N PHE A 117 -8.93 2.39 12.52
CA PHE A 117 -8.43 3.14 11.36
C PHE A 117 -7.33 2.37 10.60
N LYS A 118 -6.47 1.63 11.28
CA LYS A 118 -5.54 0.67 10.64
C LYS A 118 -6.27 -0.52 10.03
N LEU A 119 -7.46 -0.86 10.53
CA LEU A 119 -8.31 -1.93 10.03
C LEU A 119 -9.33 -1.46 8.97
N LYS A 120 -9.23 -0.21 8.47
CA LYS A 120 -10.11 0.31 7.40
C LYS A 120 -10.22 -0.64 6.20
N PHE A 121 -9.13 -1.31 5.87
CA PHE A 121 -9.08 -2.37 4.85
C PHE A 121 -10.05 -3.51 5.19
N LEU A 122 -9.96 -4.08 6.40
CA LEU A 122 -10.81 -5.21 6.78
C LEU A 122 -12.29 -4.81 6.86
N LEU A 123 -12.59 -3.63 7.42
CA LEU A 123 -13.97 -3.12 7.48
C LEU A 123 -14.55 -2.88 6.10
N SER A 124 -13.77 -2.30 5.19
CA SER A 124 -14.19 -2.08 3.80
C SER A 124 -14.43 -3.39 3.06
N LEU A 125 -13.59 -4.40 3.29
CA LEU A 125 -13.71 -5.73 2.71
C LEU A 125 -14.96 -6.46 3.21
N VAL A 126 -15.24 -6.40 4.52
CA VAL A 126 -16.45 -7.00 5.12
C VAL A 126 -17.70 -6.29 4.63
N ALA A 127 -17.70 -4.96 4.55
CA ALA A 127 -18.83 -4.19 4.06
C ALA A 127 -19.10 -4.49 2.57
N PHE A 128 -18.05 -4.54 1.75
CA PHE A 128 -18.15 -4.90 0.33
C PHE A 128 -18.73 -6.32 0.17
N PHE A 129 -18.14 -7.30 0.85
CA PHE A 129 -18.61 -8.67 0.82
C PHE A 129 -20.08 -8.78 1.24
N GLY A 130 -20.46 -8.15 2.36
CA GLY A 130 -21.82 -8.22 2.92
C GLY A 130 -22.88 -7.70 1.95
N ILE A 131 -22.62 -6.57 1.30
CA ILE A 131 -23.57 -5.99 0.31
C ILE A 131 -23.73 -6.91 -0.89
N TYR A 132 -22.62 -7.39 -1.48
CA TYR A 132 -22.70 -8.30 -2.62
C TYR A 132 -23.26 -9.68 -2.26
N TRP A 133 -23.06 -10.13 -1.01
CA TRP A 133 -23.72 -11.35 -0.50
C TRP A 133 -25.24 -11.20 -0.50
N VAL A 134 -25.75 -10.09 0.02
CA VAL A 134 -27.20 -9.85 0.03
C VAL A 134 -27.77 -9.75 -1.38
N LEU A 135 -27.07 -9.11 -2.31
CA LEU A 135 -27.56 -8.88 -3.67
C LEU A 135 -27.44 -10.13 -4.58
N PHE A 136 -26.34 -10.88 -4.49
CA PHE A 136 -25.99 -11.91 -5.49
C PHE A 136 -25.62 -13.27 -4.87
N GLY A 137 -25.70 -13.41 -3.55
CA GLY A 137 -25.34 -14.61 -2.83
C GLY A 137 -23.83 -14.69 -2.51
N TRP A 138 -23.50 -15.48 -1.48
CA TRP A 138 -22.16 -15.52 -0.90
C TRP A 138 -21.08 -16.05 -1.87
N LYS A 139 -21.41 -17.01 -2.75
CA LYS A 139 -20.47 -17.57 -3.74
C LYS A 139 -19.98 -16.50 -4.72
N PHE A 140 -20.92 -15.71 -5.24
CA PHE A 140 -20.59 -14.60 -6.12
C PHE A 140 -19.80 -13.53 -5.36
N ALA A 141 -20.27 -13.11 -4.19
CA ALA A 141 -19.61 -12.09 -3.38
C ALA A 141 -18.16 -12.44 -3.06
N ALA A 142 -17.89 -13.69 -2.66
CA ALA A 142 -16.54 -14.17 -2.37
C ALA A 142 -15.64 -14.18 -3.61
N GLY A 143 -16.12 -14.74 -4.71
CA GLY A 143 -15.36 -14.78 -5.96
C GLY A 143 -15.10 -13.40 -6.56
N PHE A 144 -16.12 -12.55 -6.56
CA PHE A 144 -16.00 -11.18 -7.06
C PHE A 144 -15.02 -10.33 -6.23
N LEU A 145 -15.14 -10.40 -4.90
CA LEU A 145 -14.20 -9.76 -3.99
C LEU A 145 -12.77 -10.26 -4.21
N ALA A 146 -12.57 -11.58 -4.40
CA ALA A 146 -11.26 -12.15 -4.68
C ALA A 146 -10.69 -11.62 -6.00
N CYS A 147 -11.48 -11.55 -7.08
CA CYS A 147 -11.05 -11.00 -8.36
C CYS A 147 -10.65 -9.52 -8.24
N LEU A 148 -11.47 -8.73 -7.55
CA LEU A 148 -11.18 -7.30 -7.33
C LEU A 148 -9.97 -7.10 -6.43
N PHE A 149 -9.83 -7.93 -5.39
CA PHE A 149 -8.65 -7.90 -4.52
C PHE A 149 -7.36 -8.19 -5.30
N VAL A 150 -7.36 -9.18 -6.18
CA VAL A 150 -6.21 -9.50 -7.04
C VAL A 150 -5.89 -8.33 -7.97
N HIS A 151 -6.89 -7.66 -8.55
CA HIS A 151 -6.69 -6.45 -9.35
C HIS A 151 -5.97 -5.36 -8.55
N GLU A 152 -6.49 -4.99 -7.38
CA GLU A 152 -5.89 -3.96 -6.53
C GLU A 152 -4.49 -4.33 -6.04
N MET A 153 -4.26 -5.62 -5.77
CA MET A 153 -2.93 -6.12 -5.42
C MET A 153 -1.93 -5.97 -6.56
N GLY A 154 -2.40 -5.96 -7.82
CA GLY A 154 -1.57 -5.60 -8.98
C GLY A 154 -0.96 -4.21 -8.84
N HIS A 155 -1.78 -3.21 -8.55
CA HIS A 155 -1.32 -1.83 -8.29
C HIS A 155 -0.38 -1.77 -7.09
N TYR A 156 -0.79 -2.38 -5.98
CA TYR A 156 0.00 -2.40 -4.75
C TYR A 156 1.41 -2.98 -4.98
N VAL A 157 1.50 -4.14 -5.61
CA VAL A 157 2.77 -4.80 -5.92
C VAL A 157 3.62 -3.97 -6.87
N ALA A 158 3.01 -3.38 -7.91
CA ALA A 158 3.72 -2.54 -8.87
C ALA A 158 4.32 -1.29 -8.22
N VAL A 159 3.61 -0.65 -7.31
CA VAL A 159 4.08 0.48 -6.51
C VAL A 159 5.22 0.05 -5.57
N ARG A 160 5.02 -1.04 -4.82
CA ARG A 160 6.02 -1.53 -3.86
C ARG A 160 7.33 -1.98 -4.52
N ARG A 161 7.26 -2.60 -5.70
CA ARG A 161 8.45 -2.99 -6.48
C ARG A 161 9.28 -1.80 -6.95
N ARG A 162 8.70 -0.59 -7.00
CA ARG A 162 9.40 0.66 -7.31
C ARG A 162 9.92 1.39 -6.07
N GLY A 163 9.85 0.75 -4.89
CA GLY A 163 10.29 1.36 -3.63
C GLY A 163 9.34 2.44 -3.09
N LEU A 164 8.18 2.64 -3.73
CA LEU A 164 7.20 3.62 -3.31
C LEU A 164 6.34 3.12 -2.14
N LYS A 165 5.78 4.05 -1.38
CA LYS A 165 4.86 3.73 -0.28
C LYS A 165 3.45 3.54 -0.82
N ALA A 166 2.82 2.41 -0.47
CA ALA A 166 1.42 2.11 -0.77
C ALA A 166 0.71 1.63 0.48
N GLU A 167 -0.56 2.00 0.61
CA GLU A 167 -1.48 1.46 1.61
C GLU A 167 -2.21 0.23 1.04
N LEU A 168 -2.76 -0.60 1.93
CA LEU A 168 -3.63 -1.69 1.50
C LEU A 168 -4.88 -1.18 0.80
N PRO A 169 -5.47 -1.96 -0.14
CA PRO A 169 -6.65 -1.53 -0.89
C PRO A 169 -7.83 -1.19 0.03
N VAL A 170 -8.66 -0.24 -0.40
CA VAL A 170 -9.93 0.08 0.25
C VAL A 170 -11.06 -0.25 -0.71
N PHE A 171 -12.02 -1.07 -0.26
CA PHE A 171 -13.16 -1.53 -1.05
C PHE A 171 -14.37 -0.65 -0.76
N LEU A 172 -14.93 -0.05 -1.81
CA LEU A 172 -16.11 0.77 -1.72
C LEU A 172 -17.27 0.05 -2.41
N PRO A 173 -18.28 -0.40 -1.66
CA PRO A 173 -19.45 -1.05 -2.26
C PRO A 173 -20.06 -0.19 -3.36
N MET A 174 -20.42 -0.79 -4.49
CA MET A 174 -20.97 -0.17 -5.69
C MET A 174 -20.06 0.83 -6.43
N MET A 175 -18.89 1.18 -5.87
CA MET A 175 -17.94 2.13 -6.46
C MET A 175 -16.60 1.48 -6.86
N GLY A 176 -16.37 0.20 -6.50
CA GLY A 176 -15.13 -0.51 -6.78
C GLY A 176 -14.13 -0.50 -5.62
N ALA A 177 -12.85 -0.43 -5.91
CA ALA A 177 -11.78 -0.37 -4.91
C ALA A 177 -10.66 0.56 -5.39
N TYR A 178 -9.73 0.90 -4.51
CA TYR A 178 -8.55 1.67 -4.86
C TYR A 178 -7.39 1.44 -3.91
N VAL A 179 -6.17 1.54 -4.44
CA VAL A 179 -4.91 1.57 -3.68
C VAL A 179 -4.41 3.01 -3.58
N ARG A 180 -4.25 3.52 -2.36
CA ARG A 180 -3.59 4.82 -2.15
C ARG A 180 -2.09 4.61 -2.12
N TRP A 181 -1.37 5.40 -2.90
CA TRP A 181 0.07 5.38 -2.92
C TRP A 181 0.67 6.80 -2.98
N TYR A 182 1.93 6.91 -2.62
CA TYR A 182 2.63 8.19 -2.48
C TYR A 182 3.96 8.11 -3.22
N GLY A 183 4.16 9.02 -4.15
CA GLY A 183 5.41 9.17 -4.89
C GLY A 183 5.48 10.54 -5.57
N GLN A 184 6.66 11.16 -5.55
CA GLN A 184 6.95 12.37 -6.30
C GLN A 184 7.95 12.03 -7.40
N GLY A 185 7.85 12.70 -8.56
CA GLY A 185 8.80 12.52 -9.66
C GLY A 185 8.73 11.15 -10.36
N VAL A 186 7.59 10.46 -10.30
CA VAL A 186 7.37 9.19 -11.01
C VAL A 186 7.30 9.45 -12.51
N SER A 187 8.05 8.68 -13.32
CA SER A 187 8.01 8.78 -14.77
C SER A 187 6.63 8.42 -15.34
N LEU A 188 6.27 8.95 -16.51
CA LEU A 188 5.01 8.61 -17.17
C LEU A 188 4.93 7.11 -17.50
N GLU A 189 6.05 6.47 -17.84
CA GLU A 189 6.10 5.03 -18.08
C GLU A 189 5.87 4.21 -16.81
N ASP A 190 6.45 4.63 -15.69
CA ASP A 190 6.21 3.98 -14.39
C ASP A 190 4.78 4.16 -13.93
N LEU A 191 4.22 5.38 -14.08
CA LEU A 191 2.82 5.65 -13.78
C LEU A 191 1.90 4.75 -14.60
N ALA A 192 2.14 4.65 -15.91
CA ALA A 192 1.40 3.77 -16.80
C ALA A 192 1.53 2.29 -16.42
N SER A 193 2.74 1.85 -16.09
CA SER A 193 2.99 0.47 -15.65
C SER A 193 2.31 0.14 -14.33
N ILE A 194 2.25 1.08 -13.38
CA ILE A 194 1.50 0.94 -12.13
C ILE A 194 0.00 0.81 -12.44
N SER A 195 -0.52 1.69 -13.27
CA SER A 195 -1.95 1.72 -13.61
C SER A 195 -2.40 0.48 -14.38
N LEU A 196 -1.60 -0.03 -15.31
CA LEU A 196 -1.94 -1.25 -16.07
C LEU A 196 -1.69 -2.54 -15.28
N ALA A 197 -1.02 -2.48 -14.14
CA ALA A 197 -0.78 -3.66 -13.31
C ALA A 197 -2.07 -4.24 -12.71
N GLY A 198 -3.04 -3.39 -12.34
CA GLY A 198 -4.35 -3.84 -11.88
C GLY A 198 -5.06 -4.70 -12.92
N PRO A 199 -5.35 -4.16 -14.13
CA PRO A 199 -5.94 -4.94 -15.21
C PRO A 199 -5.18 -6.21 -15.59
N LEU A 200 -3.85 -6.22 -15.52
CA LEU A 200 -3.06 -7.44 -15.76
C LEU A 200 -3.31 -8.50 -14.68
N TYR A 201 -3.26 -8.12 -13.42
CA TYR A 201 -3.52 -9.06 -12.32
C TYR A 201 -4.97 -9.54 -12.34
N GLY A 202 -5.91 -8.66 -12.70
CA GLY A 202 -7.30 -9.02 -12.92
C GLY A 202 -7.49 -10.00 -14.08
N LEU A 203 -6.70 -9.89 -15.15
CA LEU A 203 -6.66 -10.87 -16.24
C LEU A 203 -6.18 -12.24 -15.72
N PHE A 204 -5.15 -12.29 -14.87
CA PHE A 204 -4.72 -13.55 -14.24
C PHE A 204 -5.81 -14.15 -13.34
N ALA A 205 -6.56 -13.31 -12.60
CA ALA A 205 -7.71 -13.78 -11.82
C ALA A 205 -8.80 -14.38 -12.72
N ALA A 206 -9.08 -13.78 -13.89
CA ALA A 206 -10.03 -14.32 -14.86
C ALA A 206 -9.56 -15.68 -15.42
N PHE A 207 -8.28 -15.84 -15.75
CA PHE A 207 -7.72 -17.13 -16.15
C PHE A 207 -7.79 -18.18 -15.05
N ALA A 208 -7.52 -17.81 -13.80
CA ALA A 208 -7.68 -18.71 -12.66
C ALA A 208 -9.13 -19.19 -12.51
N CYS A 209 -10.11 -18.26 -12.60
CA CYS A 209 -11.54 -18.60 -12.60
C CYS A 209 -11.89 -19.53 -13.77
N TYR A 210 -11.33 -19.30 -14.97
CA TYR A 210 -11.54 -20.19 -16.10
C TYR A 210 -10.96 -21.60 -15.85
N GLY A 211 -9.78 -21.69 -15.25
CA GLY A 211 -9.18 -22.97 -14.84
C GLY A 211 -10.06 -23.72 -13.83
N PHE A 212 -10.65 -23.01 -12.85
CA PHE A 212 -11.63 -23.59 -11.92
C PHE A 212 -12.91 -24.03 -12.64
N PHE A 213 -13.38 -23.30 -13.63
CA PHE A 213 -14.51 -23.71 -14.44
C PHE A 213 -14.22 -25.03 -15.19
N VAL A 214 -13.08 -25.13 -15.84
CA VAL A 214 -12.68 -26.36 -16.59
C VAL A 214 -12.59 -27.57 -15.67
N SER A 215 -12.11 -27.39 -14.43
CA SER A 215 -11.94 -28.50 -13.48
C SER A 215 -13.22 -28.87 -12.73
N THR A 216 -14.12 -27.92 -12.47
CA THR A 216 -15.31 -28.15 -11.61
C THR A 216 -16.62 -28.11 -12.38
N HIS A 217 -16.64 -27.56 -13.58
CA HIS A 217 -17.83 -27.26 -14.39
C HIS A 217 -18.88 -26.40 -13.67
N ALA A 218 -18.50 -25.70 -12.56
CA ALA A 218 -19.42 -24.88 -11.80
C ALA A 218 -19.68 -23.54 -12.52
N PRO A 219 -20.96 -23.21 -12.85
CA PRO A 219 -21.30 -22.03 -13.66
C PRO A 219 -20.86 -20.70 -13.04
N ILE A 220 -20.73 -20.65 -11.72
CA ILE A 220 -20.28 -19.45 -11.01
C ILE A 220 -18.92 -18.93 -11.54
N PHE A 221 -18.01 -19.82 -11.92
CA PHE A 221 -16.70 -19.41 -12.40
C PHE A 221 -16.76 -18.77 -13.77
N VAL A 222 -17.70 -19.16 -14.66
CA VAL A 222 -17.91 -18.48 -15.95
C VAL A 222 -18.43 -17.05 -15.70
N VAL A 223 -19.36 -16.89 -14.77
CA VAL A 223 -19.84 -15.56 -14.37
C VAL A 223 -18.71 -14.69 -13.85
N LEU A 224 -17.82 -15.25 -13.01
CA LEU A 224 -16.67 -14.53 -12.48
C LEU A 224 -15.64 -14.17 -13.57
N VAL A 225 -15.41 -15.06 -14.56
CA VAL A 225 -14.57 -14.75 -15.73
C VAL A 225 -15.15 -13.56 -16.47
N TYR A 226 -16.45 -13.58 -16.77
CA TYR A 226 -17.12 -12.51 -17.49
C TYR A 226 -17.07 -11.17 -16.72
N VAL A 227 -17.55 -11.15 -15.47
CA VAL A 227 -17.60 -9.93 -14.66
C VAL A 227 -16.19 -9.41 -14.37
N GLY A 228 -15.24 -10.31 -14.09
CA GLY A 228 -13.84 -9.95 -13.89
C GLY A 228 -13.22 -9.33 -15.13
N ALA A 229 -13.38 -9.93 -16.30
CA ALA A 229 -12.87 -9.38 -17.55
C ALA A 229 -13.53 -8.03 -17.89
N TRP A 230 -14.84 -7.93 -17.70
CA TRP A 230 -15.62 -6.70 -17.95
C TRP A 230 -15.14 -5.54 -17.09
N ILE A 231 -14.96 -5.76 -15.77
CA ILE A 231 -14.45 -4.72 -14.85
C ILE A 231 -13.02 -4.32 -15.22
N ASN A 232 -12.16 -5.29 -15.55
CA ASN A 232 -10.80 -4.97 -15.97
C ASN A 232 -10.76 -4.20 -17.30
N PHE A 233 -11.68 -4.49 -18.20
CA PHE A 233 -11.80 -3.77 -19.47
C PHE A 233 -12.31 -2.34 -19.26
N ILE A 234 -13.33 -2.10 -18.40
CA ILE A 234 -13.79 -0.74 -18.10
C ILE A 234 -12.71 0.08 -17.40
N ASN A 235 -11.85 -0.55 -16.59
CA ASN A 235 -10.71 0.14 -15.97
C ASN A 235 -9.68 0.64 -17.00
N LEU A 236 -9.70 0.15 -18.24
CA LEU A 236 -8.90 0.70 -19.33
C LEU A 236 -9.53 1.98 -19.93
N PHE A 237 -10.69 2.44 -19.43
CA PHE A 237 -11.29 3.69 -19.86
C PHE A 237 -10.35 4.88 -19.61
N PRO A 238 -10.11 5.74 -20.64
CA PRO A 238 -9.01 6.72 -20.57
C PRO A 238 -9.36 8.04 -19.86
N LEU A 239 -10.43 8.07 -19.09
CA LEU A 239 -10.95 9.27 -18.44
C LEU A 239 -11.28 9.00 -16.96
N LEU A 240 -11.57 10.08 -16.24
CA LEU A 240 -11.95 10.06 -14.82
C LEU A 240 -10.84 9.43 -13.95
N GLY A 241 -11.15 8.61 -12.99
CA GLY A 241 -10.20 7.97 -12.09
C GLY A 241 -9.79 6.55 -12.49
N PHE A 242 -10.11 6.11 -13.72
CA PHE A 242 -9.79 4.76 -14.19
C PHE A 242 -8.30 4.60 -14.53
N ASP A 243 -7.82 3.37 -14.51
CA ASP A 243 -6.41 3.02 -14.76
C ASP A 243 -5.94 3.45 -16.17
N GLY A 244 -6.80 3.27 -17.16
CA GLY A 244 -6.54 3.71 -18.52
C GLY A 244 -6.24 5.21 -18.62
N ALA A 245 -6.86 6.03 -17.77
CA ALA A 245 -6.63 7.47 -17.78
C ALA A 245 -5.18 7.83 -17.51
N GLN A 246 -4.57 7.22 -16.51
CA GLN A 246 -3.16 7.47 -16.16
C GLN A 246 -2.21 6.85 -17.18
N ALA A 247 -2.52 5.66 -17.69
CA ALA A 247 -1.70 4.98 -18.67
C ALA A 247 -1.60 5.74 -20.01
N THR A 248 -2.67 6.47 -20.40
CA THR A 248 -2.70 7.22 -21.65
C THR A 248 -1.72 8.39 -21.69
N TYR A 249 -1.25 8.90 -20.55
CA TYR A 249 -0.27 10.00 -20.55
C TYR A 249 1.09 9.59 -21.14
N ALA A 250 1.43 8.30 -21.12
CA ALA A 250 2.65 7.77 -21.71
C ALA A 250 2.54 7.42 -23.20
N LEU A 251 1.35 7.59 -23.83
CA LEU A 251 1.06 7.18 -25.20
C LEU A 251 1.05 8.37 -26.16
N SER A 252 1.55 8.15 -27.41
CA SER A 252 1.39 9.11 -28.51
C SER A 252 -0.04 9.17 -29.02
N ARG A 253 -0.37 10.20 -29.79
CA ARG A 253 -1.67 10.35 -30.46
C ARG A 253 -1.98 9.17 -31.36
N LEU A 254 -0.99 8.72 -32.14
CA LEU A 254 -1.13 7.57 -33.03
C LEU A 254 -1.44 6.29 -32.21
N GLN A 255 -0.70 6.04 -31.13
CA GLN A 255 -0.91 4.88 -30.27
C GLN A 255 -2.31 4.88 -29.65
N ARG A 256 -2.80 6.01 -29.16
CA ARG A 256 -4.18 6.17 -28.66
C ARG A 256 -5.21 5.91 -29.77
N GLY A 257 -4.95 6.44 -30.98
CA GLY A 257 -5.80 6.19 -32.16
C GLY A 257 -5.87 4.72 -32.55
N LEU A 258 -4.74 3.99 -32.50
CA LEU A 258 -4.70 2.54 -32.76
C LEU A 258 -5.47 1.73 -31.72
N ILE A 259 -5.40 2.11 -30.45
CA ILE A 259 -6.21 1.47 -29.39
C ILE A 259 -7.70 1.76 -29.63
N ALA A 260 -8.05 3.01 -29.99
CA ALA A 260 -9.44 3.37 -30.33
C ALA A 260 -9.96 2.55 -31.51
N LEU A 261 -9.15 2.38 -32.55
CA LEU A 261 -9.48 1.54 -33.71
C LEU A 261 -9.72 0.08 -33.30
N THR A 262 -8.87 -0.47 -32.46
CA THR A 262 -9.05 -1.83 -31.93
C THR A 262 -10.36 -1.99 -31.18
N CYS A 263 -10.73 -1.04 -30.31
CA CYS A 263 -12.02 -1.04 -29.64
C CYS A 263 -13.19 -0.92 -30.64
N GLY A 264 -13.05 -0.09 -31.69
CA GLY A 264 -14.03 0.02 -32.77
C GLY A 264 -14.23 -1.29 -33.54
N VAL A 265 -13.14 -2.01 -33.84
CA VAL A 265 -13.20 -3.33 -34.48
C VAL A 265 -13.90 -4.36 -33.56
N LEU A 266 -13.55 -4.41 -32.27
CA LEU A 266 -14.20 -5.29 -31.31
C LEU A 266 -15.71 -4.98 -31.20
N PHE A 267 -16.07 -3.71 -31.21
CA PHE A 267 -17.47 -3.29 -31.22
C PHE A 267 -18.19 -3.71 -32.50
N ALA A 268 -17.61 -3.46 -33.68
CA ALA A 268 -18.17 -3.85 -34.97
C ALA A 268 -18.37 -5.37 -35.09
N LEU A 269 -17.37 -6.17 -34.68
CA LEU A 269 -17.47 -7.63 -34.63
C LEU A 269 -18.58 -8.09 -33.67
N SER A 270 -18.82 -7.35 -32.60
CA SER A 270 -19.87 -7.65 -31.64
C SER A 270 -21.27 -7.43 -32.21
N ILE A 271 -21.46 -6.39 -33.02
CA ILE A 271 -22.73 -6.08 -33.68
C ILE A 271 -23.07 -7.12 -34.74
N THR A 272 -22.09 -7.55 -35.55
CA THR A 272 -22.33 -8.49 -36.67
C THR A 272 -22.71 -9.88 -36.20
N ASN A 273 -22.37 -10.28 -35.00
CA ASN A 273 -22.59 -11.62 -34.46
C ASN A 273 -23.67 -11.69 -33.34
N GLY A 274 -24.37 -10.62 -33.06
CA GLY A 274 -25.40 -10.60 -32.00
C GLY A 274 -26.43 -9.51 -32.21
N ASP A 275 -27.56 -9.61 -31.51
CA ASP A 275 -28.59 -8.58 -31.51
C ASP A 275 -28.03 -7.26 -30.93
N LEU A 276 -28.18 -6.19 -31.69
CA LEU A 276 -27.73 -4.83 -31.38
C LEU A 276 -28.20 -4.34 -30.00
N PHE A 277 -29.34 -4.84 -29.54
CA PHE A 277 -29.99 -4.44 -28.30
C PHE A 277 -29.92 -5.47 -27.17
N GLY A 278 -29.53 -6.73 -27.48
CA GLY A 278 -29.48 -7.82 -26.49
C GLY A 278 -28.20 -7.83 -25.65
N ALA A 279 -27.14 -7.20 -26.11
CA ALA A 279 -25.82 -7.24 -25.48
C ALA A 279 -25.37 -5.84 -24.99
N SER A 280 -26.12 -5.26 -24.06
CA SER A 280 -25.81 -3.95 -23.44
C SER A 280 -24.35 -3.83 -22.95
N THR A 281 -23.71 -4.95 -22.67
CA THR A 281 -22.31 -5.02 -22.20
C THR A 281 -21.29 -4.75 -23.28
N LEU A 282 -21.63 -4.83 -24.56
CA LEU A 282 -20.71 -4.57 -25.68
C LEU A 282 -20.48 -3.08 -25.95
N TRP A 283 -21.39 -2.23 -25.47
CA TRP A 283 -21.22 -0.77 -25.51
C TRP A 283 -19.96 -0.30 -24.79
N ILE A 284 -19.38 -1.14 -23.91
CA ILE A 284 -18.11 -0.83 -23.25
C ILE A 284 -16.98 -0.65 -24.26
N PHE A 285 -16.95 -1.44 -25.37
CA PHE A 285 -15.94 -1.29 -26.42
C PHE A 285 -16.06 0.07 -27.12
N LEU A 286 -17.30 0.49 -27.41
CA LEU A 286 -17.56 1.80 -27.98
C LEU A 286 -17.16 2.93 -27.03
N ILE A 287 -17.53 2.84 -25.76
CA ILE A 287 -17.24 3.87 -24.75
C ILE A 287 -15.74 4.02 -24.56
N VAL A 288 -15.01 2.92 -24.39
CA VAL A 288 -13.54 2.95 -24.24
C VAL A 288 -12.88 3.46 -25.52
N GLY A 289 -13.33 3.01 -26.68
CA GLY A 289 -12.83 3.44 -27.98
C GLY A 289 -13.04 4.95 -28.24
N LEU A 290 -14.23 5.47 -27.97
CA LEU A 290 -14.53 6.91 -28.11
C LEU A 290 -13.70 7.73 -27.12
N GLY A 291 -13.54 7.28 -25.89
CA GLY A 291 -12.66 7.91 -24.91
C GLY A 291 -11.22 7.98 -25.38
N MET A 292 -10.69 6.88 -25.98
CA MET A 292 -9.35 6.86 -26.57
C MET A 292 -9.22 7.75 -27.78
N ALA A 293 -10.20 7.75 -28.66
CA ALA A 293 -10.25 8.66 -29.81
C ALA A 293 -10.23 10.12 -29.35
N TRP A 294 -11.01 10.48 -28.34
CA TRP A 294 -10.99 11.81 -27.77
C TRP A 294 -9.62 12.17 -27.16
N ARG A 295 -8.98 11.24 -26.46
CA ARG A 295 -7.62 11.46 -25.91
C ARG A 295 -6.55 11.59 -26.99
N ALA A 296 -6.77 11.08 -28.21
CA ALA A 296 -5.85 11.24 -29.32
C ALA A 296 -5.72 12.71 -29.79
N PHE A 297 -6.71 13.57 -29.50
CA PHE A 297 -6.62 15.00 -29.75
C PHE A 297 -5.90 15.77 -28.61
N GLY A 298 -5.61 15.11 -27.49
CA GLY A 298 -4.97 15.73 -26.34
C GLY A 298 -3.45 15.90 -26.48
N PRO A 299 -2.79 16.45 -25.46
CA PRO A 299 -1.34 16.62 -25.43
C PRO A 299 -0.61 15.27 -25.54
N GLU A 300 0.56 15.32 -26.14
CA GLU A 300 1.46 14.19 -26.37
C GLU A 300 2.69 14.29 -25.47
N PRO A 301 3.21 13.19 -24.90
CA PRO A 301 4.45 13.20 -24.15
C PRO A 301 5.66 13.40 -25.08
N GLU A 302 6.73 14.03 -24.60
CA GLU A 302 7.97 14.19 -25.37
C GLU A 302 8.56 12.85 -25.83
N LYS A 303 8.42 11.81 -25.00
CA LYS A 303 8.91 10.44 -25.29
C LYS A 303 7.78 9.42 -25.07
N PRO A 304 7.01 9.11 -26.12
CA PRO A 304 5.98 8.07 -26.04
C PRO A 304 6.57 6.70 -25.78
N SER A 305 5.93 5.91 -24.91
CA SER A 305 6.38 4.58 -24.54
C SER A 305 5.73 3.50 -25.42
N THR A 306 6.53 2.91 -26.31
CA THR A 306 6.09 1.74 -27.11
C THR A 306 5.76 0.54 -26.22
N LYS A 307 6.49 0.35 -25.12
CA LYS A 307 6.23 -0.71 -24.16
C LYS A 307 4.85 -0.57 -23.52
N THR A 308 4.50 0.65 -23.06
CA THR A 308 3.16 0.94 -22.52
C THR A 308 2.08 0.68 -23.57
N PHE A 309 2.31 1.09 -24.82
CA PHE A 309 1.37 0.85 -25.93
C PHE A 309 1.12 -0.65 -26.15
N LEU A 310 2.17 -1.44 -26.29
CA LEU A 310 2.03 -2.89 -26.51
C LEU A 310 1.32 -3.57 -25.33
N TYR A 311 1.63 -3.14 -24.12
CA TYR A 311 1.00 -3.66 -22.92
C TYR A 311 -0.49 -3.31 -22.85
N PHE A 312 -0.84 -2.05 -23.07
CA PHE A 312 -2.23 -1.58 -23.13
C PHE A 312 -3.01 -2.30 -24.24
N GLN A 313 -2.42 -2.37 -25.44
CA GLN A 313 -3.03 -3.01 -26.61
C GLN A 313 -3.31 -4.51 -26.36
N ALA A 314 -2.36 -5.21 -25.72
CA ALA A 314 -2.53 -6.62 -25.37
C ALA A 314 -3.68 -6.81 -24.36
N LEU A 315 -3.79 -5.95 -23.35
CA LEU A 315 -4.89 -6.00 -22.39
C LEU A 315 -6.24 -5.74 -23.05
N VAL A 316 -6.33 -4.73 -23.93
CA VAL A 316 -7.57 -4.44 -24.67
C VAL A 316 -8.00 -5.66 -25.52
N LEU A 317 -7.06 -6.26 -26.24
CA LEU A 317 -7.37 -7.43 -27.09
C LEU A 317 -7.80 -8.64 -26.27
N ILE A 318 -7.01 -9.03 -25.25
CA ILE A 318 -7.26 -10.25 -24.49
C ILE A 318 -8.55 -10.12 -23.67
N LEU A 319 -8.68 -9.03 -22.90
CA LEU A 319 -9.88 -8.77 -22.09
C LEU A 319 -11.12 -8.60 -22.99
N GLY A 320 -10.98 -7.89 -24.12
CA GLY A 320 -12.05 -7.72 -25.10
C GLY A 320 -12.54 -9.04 -25.67
N VAL A 321 -11.63 -9.94 -26.05
CA VAL A 321 -11.99 -11.28 -26.52
C VAL A 321 -12.67 -12.09 -25.43
N ILE A 322 -12.20 -12.03 -24.19
CA ILE A 322 -12.85 -12.74 -23.07
C ILE A 322 -14.26 -12.20 -22.86
N VAL A 323 -14.44 -10.88 -22.77
CA VAL A 323 -15.79 -10.26 -22.63
C VAL A 323 -16.71 -10.68 -23.77
N TYR A 324 -16.22 -10.62 -25.01
CA TYR A 324 -16.98 -11.03 -26.19
C TYR A 324 -17.42 -12.51 -26.16
N ARG A 325 -16.53 -13.40 -25.77
CA ARG A 325 -16.78 -14.85 -25.75
C ARG A 325 -17.66 -15.29 -24.58
N THR A 326 -17.63 -14.58 -23.45
CA THR A 326 -18.30 -14.98 -22.22
C THR A 326 -19.61 -14.22 -21.95
N GLN A 327 -19.96 -13.23 -22.76
CA GLN A 327 -21.16 -12.40 -22.58
C GLN A 327 -22.46 -13.21 -22.50
N PHE A 328 -22.58 -14.29 -23.27
CA PHE A 328 -23.78 -15.14 -23.30
C PHE A 328 -23.82 -16.12 -22.12
N ALA A 329 -22.66 -16.50 -21.58
CA ALA A 329 -22.59 -17.41 -20.45
C ALA A 329 -23.06 -16.78 -19.13
N GLY A 330 -22.97 -15.43 -19.01
CA GLY A 330 -23.46 -14.66 -17.85
C GLY A 330 -24.98 -14.47 -17.84
N MET A 331 -25.68 -14.73 -18.93
CA MET A 331 -27.14 -14.58 -19.04
C MET A 331 -27.93 -15.85 -18.67
N ALA A 332 -27.27 -16.98 -18.44
CA ALA A 332 -27.94 -18.16 -17.89
C ALA A 332 -28.45 -17.83 -16.47
N PRO A 333 -29.75 -18.07 -16.19
CA PRO A 333 -30.30 -17.78 -14.87
C PRO A 333 -29.48 -18.54 -13.81
N PRO A 334 -29.25 -17.92 -12.64
CA PRO A 334 -28.53 -18.59 -11.57
C PRO A 334 -29.30 -19.87 -11.21
N VAL A 335 -28.64 -21.01 -11.44
CA VAL A 335 -29.16 -22.30 -10.95
C VAL A 335 -29.22 -22.15 -9.43
N ARG A 336 -30.47 -22.12 -8.90
CA ARG A 336 -30.76 -21.98 -7.48
C ARG A 336 -30.16 -23.12 -6.64
#